data_8af5fc049b8f6869ee513bc0ffb06c18
#
_entry.id   8af5fc049b8f6869ee513bc0ffb06c18
#
_cell.length_a   1.000
_cell.length_b   1.000
_cell.length_c   1.000
_cell.angle_alpha   90.00
_cell.angle_beta   90.00
_cell.angle_gamma   90.00
#
_symmetry.space_group_name_H-M   'P 1'
#
loop_
_entity.id
_entity.type
_entity.pdbx_description
1 polymer ?
#
loop_
_entity_poly.entity_id
_entity_poly.type
_entity_poly.pdbx_seq_one_letter_code
_entity_poly.pdbx_strand_id
1 'polypeptide(L)'
;EGAALIRFFCMPRKPRDGEDPNGVYWNEPEDYPEKFERFHLYCDRDVDTEAAADDKLVPLSADEQELWVIDQEINQRGIRIDRTAALSAMRLAEKAKKVLDAEMKAATGGAVTACSQVTKLVEWVQSQGVVLDSLAKAEITDLLELDDVPPTVRRALELRQEAAKTSVSKLKSMLDRASADGRMRGSFLFCGAATRRWSSTGANVANLPRPRKEYGALQEEGKLDMGVMFRAFRTESPEWLRM
;
A
#
# COMPACT_ATOMS: atom_id res chain seq x y z
N GLU A 1 15.71 -8.90 22.06
CA GLU A 1 15.13 -10.02 22.81
C GLU A 1 13.61 -9.87 22.84
N GLY A 2 13.04 -8.73 23.26
CA GLY A 2 11.60 -8.50 23.38
C GLY A 2 10.82 -8.73 22.09
N ALA A 3 11.28 -8.24 20.94
CA ALA A 3 10.61 -8.47 19.65
C ALA A 3 10.47 -9.96 19.28
N ALA A 4 11.40 -10.80 19.72
CA ALA A 4 11.33 -12.25 19.50
C ALA A 4 10.28 -12.90 20.42
N LEU A 5 10.15 -12.44 21.67
CA LEU A 5 9.15 -12.90 22.61
C LEU A 5 7.74 -12.48 22.22
N ILE A 6 7.58 -11.23 21.75
CA ILE A 6 6.31 -10.74 21.18
C ILE A 6 5.88 -11.62 20.01
N ARG A 7 6.77 -11.90 19.06
CA ARG A 7 6.44 -12.79 17.93
C ARG A 7 6.10 -14.20 18.38
N PHE A 8 6.78 -14.69 19.40
CA PHE A 8 6.58 -16.05 19.89
C PHE A 8 5.21 -16.25 20.53
N PHE A 9 4.74 -15.28 21.35
CA PHE A 9 3.47 -15.40 22.06
C PHE A 9 2.30 -14.67 21.38
N CYS A 10 2.55 -13.59 20.65
CA CYS A 10 1.49 -12.74 20.09
C CYS A 10 1.24 -12.94 18.59
N MET A 11 1.94 -13.90 17.95
CA MET A 11 1.68 -14.28 16.56
C MET A 11 1.32 -15.76 16.46
N PRO A 12 0.39 -16.13 15.56
CA PRO A 12 0.07 -17.52 15.33
C PRO A 12 1.32 -18.32 14.90
N ARG A 13 1.51 -19.48 15.49
CA ARG A 13 2.54 -20.42 15.07
C ARG A 13 2.04 -21.34 13.94
N LYS A 14 2.97 -21.96 13.25
CA LYS A 14 2.63 -23.02 12.28
C LYS A 14 2.04 -24.23 13.00
N PRO A 15 1.09 -24.94 12.35
CA PRO A 15 0.60 -26.22 12.85
C PRO A 15 1.76 -27.22 13.09
N ARG A 16 1.65 -28.00 14.15
CA ARG A 16 2.56 -29.12 14.45
C ARG A 16 2.04 -30.39 13.80
N ASP A 17 2.85 -31.47 13.81
CA ASP A 17 2.42 -32.78 13.33
C ASP A 17 1.19 -33.26 14.10
N GLY A 18 0.14 -33.61 13.36
CA GLY A 18 -1.15 -34.03 13.92
C GLY A 18 -2.17 -32.92 14.14
N GLU A 19 -1.82 -31.64 13.95
CA GLU A 19 -2.75 -30.51 14.00
C GLU A 19 -3.36 -30.23 12.62
N ASP A 20 -4.56 -29.61 12.58
CA ASP A 20 -5.19 -29.21 11.32
C ASP A 20 -4.31 -28.16 10.59
N PRO A 21 -3.87 -28.42 9.35
CA PRO A 21 -3.06 -27.47 8.57
C PRO A 21 -3.70 -26.09 8.37
N ASN A 22 -5.03 -25.98 8.46
CA ASN A 22 -5.78 -24.75 8.33
C ASN A 22 -6.16 -24.12 9.68
N GLY A 23 -5.77 -24.76 10.79
CA GLY A 23 -6.01 -24.27 12.15
C GLY A 23 -5.12 -23.06 12.48
N VAL A 24 -5.56 -22.27 13.46
CA VAL A 24 -4.79 -21.15 14.01
C VAL A 24 -4.36 -21.52 15.41
N TYR A 25 -3.06 -21.58 15.64
CA TYR A 25 -2.46 -22.04 16.90
C TYR A 25 -1.54 -20.99 17.49
N TRP A 26 -1.43 -20.99 18.81
CA TRP A 26 -0.57 -20.10 19.57
C TRP A 26 0.43 -20.88 20.40
N ASN A 27 1.46 -20.25 20.89
CA ASN A 27 2.30 -20.80 21.94
C ASN A 27 1.70 -20.37 23.27
N GLU A 28 1.22 -21.35 24.05
CA GLU A 28 0.60 -21.07 25.33
C GLU A 28 1.65 -20.84 26.41
N PRO A 29 1.38 -19.94 27.39
CA PRO A 29 2.30 -19.67 28.51
C PRO A 29 2.67 -20.93 29.30
N GLU A 30 1.72 -21.82 29.48
CA GLU A 30 1.85 -23.07 30.25
C GLU A 30 2.88 -24.04 29.62
N ASP A 31 3.00 -24.02 28.30
CA ASP A 31 3.98 -24.84 27.56
C ASP A 31 5.40 -24.28 27.66
N TYR A 32 5.54 -22.98 27.95
CA TYR A 32 6.82 -22.25 27.92
C TYR A 32 6.97 -21.28 29.12
N PRO A 33 6.86 -21.76 30.37
CA PRO A 33 6.80 -20.88 31.55
C PRO A 33 8.01 -19.97 31.68
N GLU A 34 9.23 -20.45 31.45
CA GLU A 34 10.44 -19.62 31.56
C GLU A 34 10.52 -18.52 30.49
N LYS A 35 10.05 -18.82 29.27
CA LYS A 35 9.97 -17.79 28.21
C LYS A 35 8.86 -16.78 28.50
N PHE A 36 7.76 -17.24 29.06
CA PHE A 36 6.65 -16.36 29.42
C PHE A 36 7.03 -15.43 30.56
N GLU A 37 7.74 -15.92 31.58
CA GLU A 37 8.29 -15.08 32.66
C GLU A 37 9.22 -13.99 32.11
N ARG A 38 10.12 -14.34 31.19
CA ARG A 38 10.97 -13.35 30.51
C ARG A 38 10.15 -12.36 29.68
N PHE A 39 9.07 -12.79 29.06
CA PHE A 39 8.18 -11.92 28.34
C PHE A 39 7.43 -10.96 29.28
N HIS A 40 6.99 -11.45 30.41
CA HIS A 40 6.33 -10.65 31.45
C HIS A 40 7.30 -9.56 31.97
N LEU A 41 8.52 -9.95 32.38
CA LEU A 41 9.55 -8.99 32.80
C LEU A 41 9.92 -7.95 31.73
N TYR A 42 9.84 -8.34 30.46
CA TYR A 42 10.04 -7.40 29.35
C TYR A 42 8.90 -6.40 29.28
N CYS A 43 7.64 -6.85 29.39
CA CYS A 43 6.48 -5.96 29.39
C CYS A 43 6.47 -5.00 30.58
N ASP A 44 6.81 -5.48 31.78
CA ASP A 44 6.94 -4.64 32.97
C ASP A 44 7.98 -3.53 32.78
N ARG A 45 9.12 -3.88 32.22
CA ARG A 45 10.19 -2.89 31.92
C ARG A 45 9.74 -1.85 30.88
N ASP A 46 8.96 -2.25 29.88
CA ASP A 46 8.42 -1.32 28.89
C ASP A 46 7.47 -0.32 29.56
N VAL A 47 6.57 -0.79 30.44
CA VAL A 47 5.66 0.06 31.23
C VAL A 47 6.43 1.01 32.15
N ASP A 48 7.42 0.53 32.89
CA ASP A 48 8.27 1.36 33.76
C ASP A 48 9.02 2.44 32.95
N THR A 49 9.51 2.08 31.77
CA THR A 49 10.21 3.00 30.89
C THR A 49 9.27 4.07 30.35
N GLU A 50 8.04 3.69 29.97
CA GLU A 50 7.01 4.61 29.49
C GLU A 50 6.61 5.59 30.61
N ALA A 51 6.36 5.11 31.83
CA ALA A 51 6.05 5.93 33.00
C ALA A 51 7.18 6.92 33.32
N ALA A 52 8.44 6.45 33.30
CA ALA A 52 9.60 7.31 33.54
C ALA A 52 9.83 8.34 32.41
N ALA A 53 9.37 8.07 31.21
CA ALA A 53 9.40 9.04 30.10
C ALA A 53 8.27 10.07 30.27
N ASP A 54 7.07 9.66 30.65
CA ASP A 54 5.92 10.54 30.90
C ASP A 54 6.23 11.56 31.99
N ASP A 55 6.87 11.16 33.09
CA ASP A 55 7.30 12.04 34.18
C ASP A 55 8.24 13.18 33.72
N LYS A 56 8.90 13.03 32.58
CA LYS A 56 9.85 14.01 32.03
C LYS A 56 9.27 14.84 30.88
N LEU A 57 8.16 14.44 30.34
CA LEU A 57 7.50 15.13 29.24
C LEU A 57 6.61 16.28 29.74
N VAL A 58 6.48 17.32 28.93
CA VAL A 58 5.51 18.36 29.19
C VAL A 58 4.14 17.83 28.82
N PRO A 59 3.13 17.90 29.71
CA PRO A 59 1.77 17.48 29.38
C PRO A 59 1.22 18.23 28.18
N LEU A 60 0.33 17.58 27.42
CA LEU A 60 -0.42 18.24 26.36
C LEU A 60 -1.27 19.36 26.94
N SER A 61 -1.45 20.47 26.21
CA SER A 61 -2.46 21.47 26.53
C SER A 61 -3.87 20.84 26.45
N ALA A 62 -4.84 21.48 27.09
CA ALA A 62 -6.22 20.99 27.04
C ALA A 62 -6.74 20.84 25.60
N ASP A 63 -6.44 21.81 24.74
CA ASP A 63 -6.84 21.78 23.31
C ASP A 63 -6.16 20.63 22.54
N GLU A 64 -4.86 20.41 22.79
CA GLU A 64 -4.13 19.29 22.14
C GLU A 64 -4.63 17.93 22.66
N GLN A 65 -4.98 17.84 23.94
CA GLN A 65 -5.58 16.64 24.51
C GLN A 65 -6.93 16.32 23.87
N GLU A 66 -7.78 17.34 23.66
CA GLU A 66 -9.05 17.19 22.95
C GLU A 66 -8.83 16.68 21.51
N LEU A 67 -7.90 17.28 20.79
CA LEU A 67 -7.55 16.83 19.44
C LEU A 67 -7.03 15.39 19.42
N TRP A 68 -6.23 15.00 20.41
CA TRP A 68 -5.75 13.61 20.56
C TRP A 68 -6.91 12.64 20.80
N VAL A 69 -7.87 13.00 21.66
CA VAL A 69 -9.08 12.19 21.92
C VAL A 69 -9.86 11.99 20.61
N ILE A 70 -10.07 13.04 19.83
CA ILE A 70 -10.73 12.98 18.53
C ILE A 70 -9.96 12.05 17.58
N ASP A 71 -8.63 12.10 17.56
CA ASP A 71 -7.81 11.18 16.77
C ASP A 71 -8.04 9.72 17.18
N GLN A 72 -8.08 9.44 18.49
CA GLN A 72 -8.36 8.09 18.98
C GLN A 72 -9.77 7.60 18.56
N GLU A 73 -10.78 8.45 18.66
CA GLU A 73 -12.13 8.13 18.21
C GLU A 73 -12.20 7.84 16.71
N ILE A 74 -11.51 8.64 15.87
CA ILE A 74 -11.41 8.42 14.43
C ILE A 74 -10.74 7.07 14.14
N ASN A 75 -9.63 6.78 14.82
CA ASN A 75 -8.88 5.55 14.66
C ASN A 75 -9.66 4.31 15.12
N GLN A 76 -10.41 4.40 16.22
CA GLN A 76 -11.28 3.32 16.73
C GLN A 76 -12.48 3.09 15.81
N ARG A 77 -13.14 4.15 15.37
CA ARG A 77 -14.23 4.06 14.40
C ARG A 77 -13.76 3.44 13.09
N GLY A 78 -12.57 3.79 12.64
CA GLY A 78 -11.96 3.34 11.40
C GLY A 78 -12.66 3.87 10.15
N ILE A 79 -12.00 3.64 9.00
CA ILE A 79 -12.47 4.02 7.68
C ILE A 79 -13.16 2.83 7.03
N ARG A 80 -14.39 3.01 6.59
CA ARG A 80 -15.13 1.95 5.87
C ARG A 80 -14.54 1.75 4.48
N ILE A 81 -14.23 0.50 4.15
CA ILE A 81 -13.72 0.08 2.85
C ILE A 81 -14.82 -0.66 2.09
N ASP A 82 -15.13 -0.20 0.88
CA ASP A 82 -15.95 -0.98 -0.04
C ASP A 82 -15.12 -2.15 -0.59
N ARG A 83 -15.24 -3.31 0.07
CA ARG A 83 -14.49 -4.52 -0.29
C ARG A 83 -14.80 -4.99 -1.70
N THR A 84 -16.07 -4.87 -2.14
CA THR A 84 -16.50 -5.30 -3.48
C THR A 84 -15.86 -4.43 -4.54
N ALA A 85 -15.90 -3.11 -4.38
CA ALA A 85 -15.26 -2.17 -5.29
C ALA A 85 -13.73 -2.35 -5.30
N ALA A 86 -13.09 -2.52 -4.15
CA ALA A 86 -11.65 -2.74 -4.06
C ALA A 86 -11.22 -4.04 -4.76
N LEU A 87 -11.94 -5.15 -4.56
CA LEU A 87 -11.65 -6.42 -5.23
C LEU A 87 -11.86 -6.32 -6.75
N SER A 88 -12.92 -5.66 -7.20
CA SER A 88 -13.17 -5.46 -8.64
C SER A 88 -12.08 -4.61 -9.27
N ALA A 89 -11.67 -3.52 -8.61
CA ALA A 89 -10.55 -2.68 -9.07
C ALA A 89 -9.23 -3.46 -9.15
N MET A 90 -8.96 -4.35 -8.18
CA MET A 90 -7.76 -5.21 -8.23
C MET A 90 -7.80 -6.19 -9.40
N ARG A 91 -8.95 -6.82 -9.68
CA ARG A 91 -9.10 -7.72 -10.85
C ARG A 91 -8.89 -6.97 -12.17
N LEU A 92 -9.43 -5.74 -12.28
CA LEU A 92 -9.21 -4.89 -13.44
C LEU A 92 -7.72 -4.55 -13.61
N ALA A 93 -7.05 -4.19 -12.53
CA ALA A 93 -5.61 -3.91 -12.55
C ALA A 93 -4.77 -5.13 -12.95
N GLU A 94 -5.16 -6.33 -12.53
CA GLU A 94 -4.51 -7.57 -12.97
C GLU A 94 -4.73 -7.85 -14.46
N LYS A 95 -5.94 -7.59 -14.98
CA LYS A 95 -6.22 -7.70 -16.42
C LYS A 95 -5.39 -6.69 -17.21
N ALA A 96 -5.34 -5.42 -16.78
CA ALA A 96 -4.53 -4.39 -17.40
C ALA A 96 -3.05 -4.74 -17.38
N LYS A 97 -2.54 -5.24 -16.26
CA LYS A 97 -1.14 -5.69 -16.14
C LYS A 97 -0.81 -6.77 -17.18
N LYS A 98 -1.69 -7.76 -17.38
CA LYS A 98 -1.47 -8.81 -18.39
C LYS A 98 -1.39 -8.23 -19.80
N VAL A 99 -2.22 -7.24 -20.13
CA VAL A 99 -2.17 -6.54 -21.44
C VAL A 99 -0.87 -5.78 -21.58
N LEU A 100 -0.49 -4.98 -20.58
CA LEU A 100 0.77 -4.23 -20.58
C LEU A 100 2.00 -5.14 -20.67
N ASP A 101 2.00 -6.27 -19.97
CA ASP A 101 3.08 -7.26 -20.01
C ASP A 101 3.17 -7.92 -21.42
N ALA A 102 2.03 -8.20 -22.05
CA ALA A 102 2.01 -8.73 -23.44
C ALA A 102 2.53 -7.68 -24.44
N GLU A 103 2.14 -6.41 -24.31
CA GLU A 103 2.62 -5.32 -25.16
C GLU A 103 4.12 -5.07 -24.90
N MET A 104 4.61 -5.13 -23.65
CA MET A 104 6.04 -5.05 -23.32
C MET A 104 6.82 -6.15 -24.01
N LYS A 105 6.34 -7.39 -23.95
CA LYS A 105 6.97 -8.53 -24.62
C LYS A 105 7.04 -8.30 -26.13
N ALA A 106 5.99 -7.78 -26.74
CA ALA A 106 5.97 -7.48 -28.17
C ALA A 106 6.92 -6.34 -28.53
N ALA A 107 6.91 -5.23 -27.78
CA ALA A 107 7.76 -4.07 -28.04
C ALA A 107 9.26 -4.38 -27.90
N THR A 108 9.62 -5.31 -27.01
CA THR A 108 11.03 -5.69 -26.76
C THR A 108 11.47 -6.94 -27.52
N GLY A 109 10.65 -7.46 -28.45
CA GLY A 109 10.96 -8.70 -29.18
C GLY A 109 11.10 -9.93 -28.25
N GLY A 110 10.46 -9.90 -27.07
CA GLY A 110 10.52 -10.99 -26.08
C GLY A 110 11.64 -10.87 -25.05
N ALA A 111 12.52 -9.88 -25.15
CA ALA A 111 13.62 -9.68 -24.20
C ALA A 111 13.10 -9.36 -22.77
N VAL A 112 12.02 -8.56 -22.69
CA VAL A 112 11.35 -8.23 -21.43
C VAL A 112 9.92 -8.75 -21.47
N THR A 113 9.57 -9.66 -20.57
CA THR A 113 8.26 -10.34 -20.59
C THR A 113 7.25 -9.73 -19.63
N ALA A 114 7.66 -8.82 -18.75
CA ALA A 114 6.79 -8.13 -17.81
C ALA A 114 7.33 -6.74 -17.46
N CYS A 115 6.44 -5.77 -17.35
CA CYS A 115 6.77 -4.39 -16.98
C CYS A 115 7.46 -4.25 -15.60
N SER A 116 7.35 -5.27 -14.72
CA SER A 116 8.00 -5.29 -13.42
C SER A 116 9.49 -5.71 -13.45
N GLN A 117 9.99 -6.18 -14.59
CA GLN A 117 11.39 -6.64 -14.75
C GLN A 117 12.33 -5.45 -15.01
N VAL A 118 12.54 -4.64 -13.96
CA VAL A 118 13.30 -3.37 -14.02
C VAL A 118 14.70 -3.57 -14.62
N THR A 119 15.49 -4.48 -14.06
CA THR A 119 16.87 -4.73 -14.49
C THR A 119 16.95 -5.13 -15.97
N LYS A 120 16.11 -6.09 -16.39
CA LYS A 120 16.07 -6.53 -17.78
C LYS A 120 15.64 -5.43 -18.75
N LEU A 121 14.74 -4.53 -18.30
CA LEU A 121 14.33 -3.41 -19.14
C LEU A 121 15.46 -2.40 -19.31
N VAL A 122 16.21 -2.08 -18.26
CA VAL A 122 17.39 -1.20 -18.35
C VAL A 122 18.43 -1.81 -19.29
N GLU A 123 18.79 -3.07 -19.10
CA GLU A 123 19.76 -3.78 -19.94
C GLU A 123 19.31 -3.81 -21.42
N TRP A 124 18.02 -4.04 -21.67
CA TRP A 124 17.49 -4.03 -23.03
C TRP A 124 17.54 -2.64 -23.65
N VAL A 125 17.16 -1.57 -22.93
CA VAL A 125 17.24 -0.17 -23.40
C VAL A 125 18.68 0.19 -23.74
N GLN A 126 19.64 -0.16 -22.89
CA GLN A 126 21.07 0.07 -23.13
C GLN A 126 21.54 -0.70 -24.36
N SER A 127 21.05 -1.91 -24.60
CA SER A 127 21.37 -2.69 -25.83
C SER A 127 20.85 -2.05 -27.11
N GLN A 128 19.86 -1.16 -27.01
CA GLN A 128 19.37 -0.36 -28.16
C GLN A 128 20.18 0.94 -28.38
N GLY A 129 21.29 1.13 -27.67
CA GLY A 129 22.14 2.30 -27.76
C GLY A 129 21.67 3.54 -27.00
N VAL A 130 20.68 3.39 -26.13
CA VAL A 130 20.15 4.48 -25.31
C VAL A 130 20.77 4.41 -23.89
N VAL A 131 21.32 5.52 -23.42
CA VAL A 131 21.90 5.62 -22.09
C VAL A 131 20.77 5.78 -21.07
N LEU A 132 20.68 4.85 -20.13
CA LEU A 132 19.69 4.83 -19.05
C LEU A 132 20.29 4.12 -17.83
N ASP A 133 20.39 4.81 -16.69
CA ASP A 133 20.95 4.27 -15.47
C ASP A 133 19.87 3.75 -14.53
N SER A 134 18.71 4.36 -14.55
CA SER A 134 17.58 3.95 -13.70
C SER A 134 16.22 4.14 -14.40
N LEU A 135 15.17 3.53 -13.85
CA LEU A 135 13.79 3.76 -14.27
C LEU A 135 13.07 4.74 -13.33
N ALA A 136 13.81 5.74 -12.79
CA ALA A 136 13.21 6.82 -12.03
C ALA A 136 12.30 7.66 -12.95
N LYS A 137 11.19 8.14 -12.39
CA LYS A 137 10.18 8.85 -13.18
C LYS A 137 10.74 10.07 -13.92
N ALA A 138 11.63 10.83 -13.27
CA ALA A 138 12.26 12.00 -13.88
C ALA A 138 13.07 11.59 -15.12
N GLU A 139 13.98 10.63 -14.96
CA GLU A 139 14.87 10.15 -16.02
C GLU A 139 14.11 9.57 -17.22
N ILE A 140 13.03 8.80 -16.97
CA ILE A 140 12.17 8.33 -18.06
C ILE A 140 11.47 9.51 -18.74
N THR A 141 11.01 10.52 -17.98
CA THR A 141 10.31 11.67 -18.56
C THR A 141 11.27 12.47 -19.44
N ASP A 142 12.46 12.78 -18.95
CA ASP A 142 13.49 13.51 -19.70
C ASP A 142 13.86 12.77 -21.00
N LEU A 143 13.98 11.45 -20.93
CA LEU A 143 14.31 10.61 -22.09
C LEU A 143 13.17 10.56 -23.12
N LEU A 144 11.91 10.55 -22.66
CA LEU A 144 10.74 10.58 -23.55
C LEU A 144 10.52 11.95 -24.24
N GLU A 145 11.14 13.03 -23.76
CA GLU A 145 11.13 14.35 -24.38
C GLU A 145 12.13 14.46 -25.56
N LEU A 146 13.11 13.55 -25.65
CA LEU A 146 14.08 13.54 -26.74
C LEU A 146 13.45 12.94 -28.01
N ASP A 147 13.69 13.57 -29.14
CA ASP A 147 13.14 13.14 -30.46
C ASP A 147 13.87 11.91 -31.06
N ASP A 148 15.12 11.67 -30.68
CA ASP A 148 16.00 10.64 -31.22
C ASP A 148 15.88 9.26 -30.57
N VAL A 149 14.96 9.11 -29.55
CA VAL A 149 14.71 7.83 -28.89
C VAL A 149 14.00 6.86 -29.86
N PRO A 150 14.53 5.65 -30.06
CA PRO A 150 13.91 4.64 -30.92
C PRO A 150 12.44 4.39 -30.53
N PRO A 151 11.50 4.27 -31.49
CA PRO A 151 10.07 4.10 -31.18
C PRO A 151 9.75 2.89 -30.26
N THR A 152 10.52 1.81 -30.41
CA THR A 152 10.37 0.61 -29.58
C THR A 152 10.78 0.86 -28.12
N VAL A 153 11.87 1.63 -27.90
CA VAL A 153 12.33 2.04 -26.57
C VAL A 153 11.31 2.99 -25.94
N ARG A 154 10.85 4.00 -26.70
CA ARG A 154 9.81 4.93 -26.26
C ARG A 154 8.58 4.17 -25.78
N ARG A 155 8.08 3.23 -26.60
CA ARG A 155 6.90 2.43 -26.21
C ARG A 155 7.14 1.59 -24.95
N ALA A 156 8.30 0.96 -24.81
CA ALA A 156 8.63 0.17 -23.62
C ALA A 156 8.70 1.02 -22.35
N LEU A 157 9.24 2.23 -22.42
CA LEU A 157 9.29 3.17 -21.28
C LEU A 157 7.91 3.71 -20.91
N GLU A 158 7.06 4.03 -21.90
CA GLU A 158 5.66 4.41 -21.68
C GLU A 158 4.89 3.29 -20.97
N LEU A 159 5.00 2.05 -21.44
CA LEU A 159 4.38 0.87 -20.81
C LEU A 159 4.85 0.69 -19.36
N ARG A 160 6.15 0.94 -19.11
CA ARG A 160 6.68 0.88 -17.74
C ARG A 160 6.09 1.97 -16.84
N GLN A 161 5.96 3.22 -17.34
CA GLN A 161 5.33 4.31 -16.58
C GLN A 161 3.86 4.01 -16.28
N GLU A 162 3.12 3.47 -17.25
CA GLU A 162 1.73 3.09 -17.08
C GLU A 162 1.56 1.99 -16.02
N ALA A 163 2.42 0.96 -16.07
CA ALA A 163 2.40 -0.14 -15.11
C ALA A 163 2.86 0.27 -13.68
N ALA A 164 3.66 1.33 -13.56
CA ALA A 164 4.22 1.79 -12.28
C ALA A 164 3.21 2.52 -11.36
N LYS A 165 1.94 2.63 -11.73
CA LYS A 165 0.92 3.30 -10.91
C LYS A 165 0.75 2.61 -9.56
N THR A 166 1.21 3.26 -8.50
CA THR A 166 1.23 2.74 -7.12
C THR A 166 -0.15 2.63 -6.45
N SER A 167 -1.19 3.23 -7.05
CA SER A 167 -2.55 3.24 -6.49
C SER A 167 -3.14 1.83 -6.25
N VAL A 168 -2.73 0.84 -7.05
CA VAL A 168 -3.20 -0.55 -6.94
C VAL A 168 -2.69 -1.24 -5.67
N SER A 169 -1.46 -0.98 -5.26
CA SER A 169 -0.88 -1.56 -4.03
C SER A 169 -1.65 -1.12 -2.77
N LYS A 170 -2.22 0.09 -2.79
CA LYS A 170 -3.04 0.60 -1.69
C LYS A 170 -4.33 -0.16 -1.52
N LEU A 171 -4.97 -0.60 -2.60
CA LEU A 171 -6.21 -1.40 -2.54
C LEU A 171 -5.98 -2.72 -1.81
N LYS A 172 -4.86 -3.40 -2.11
CA LYS A 172 -4.47 -4.62 -1.38
C LYS A 172 -4.27 -4.32 0.10
N SER A 173 -3.50 -3.28 0.44
CA SER A 173 -3.27 -2.88 1.83
C SER A 173 -4.56 -2.53 2.56
N MET A 174 -5.53 -1.89 1.89
CA MET A 174 -6.85 -1.59 2.48
C MET A 174 -7.61 -2.88 2.79
N LEU A 175 -7.62 -3.85 1.89
CA LEU A 175 -8.31 -5.13 2.07
C LEU A 175 -7.69 -5.97 3.17
N ASP A 176 -6.35 -6.05 3.20
CA ASP A 176 -5.60 -6.82 4.19
C ASP A 176 -5.77 -6.26 5.62
N ARG A 177 -6.00 -4.95 5.75
CA ARG A 177 -6.18 -4.26 7.04
C ARG A 177 -7.63 -4.08 7.46
N ALA A 178 -8.59 -4.38 6.59
CA ALA A 178 -9.99 -4.26 6.91
C ALA A 178 -10.44 -5.38 7.86
N SER A 179 -10.96 -5.01 9.02
CA SER A 179 -11.56 -5.93 10.00
C SER A 179 -12.83 -6.59 9.43
N ALA A 180 -13.42 -7.53 10.16
CA ALA A 180 -14.62 -8.26 9.74
C ALA A 180 -15.82 -7.34 9.43
N ASP A 181 -15.93 -6.20 10.11
CA ASP A 181 -16.95 -5.18 9.88
C ASP A 181 -16.69 -4.28 8.65
N GLY A 182 -15.63 -4.56 7.89
CA GLY A 182 -15.24 -3.81 6.71
C GLY A 182 -14.55 -2.47 7.00
N ARG A 183 -14.11 -2.23 8.22
CA ARG A 183 -13.42 -0.99 8.60
C ARG A 183 -11.93 -1.21 8.81
N MET A 184 -11.13 -0.30 8.30
CA MET A 184 -9.69 -0.21 8.50
C MET A 184 -9.41 0.77 9.64
N ARG A 185 -8.85 0.27 10.74
CA ARG A 185 -8.57 1.03 11.97
C ARG A 185 -7.10 1.40 12.10
N GLY A 186 -6.77 2.34 13.00
CA GLY A 186 -5.39 2.75 13.28
C GLY A 186 -4.68 3.32 12.05
N SER A 187 -5.39 4.10 11.24
CA SER A 187 -4.86 4.63 9.98
C SER A 187 -4.19 5.99 10.10
N PHE A 188 -4.38 6.67 11.21
CA PHE A 188 -3.83 8.00 11.46
C PHE A 188 -2.93 8.02 12.68
N LEU A 189 -1.95 8.89 12.66
CA LEU A 189 -1.04 9.15 13.77
C LEU A 189 -1.07 10.65 14.06
N PHE A 190 -1.55 11.01 15.24
CA PHE A 190 -1.58 12.37 15.75
C PHE A 190 -0.15 12.93 15.78
N CYS A 191 0.05 14.14 15.25
CA CYS A 191 1.36 14.79 15.19
C CYS A 191 2.49 13.93 14.59
N GLY A 192 2.17 12.95 13.75
CA GLY A 192 3.12 11.97 13.21
C GLY A 192 4.15 12.52 12.23
N ALA A 193 4.02 13.78 11.79
CA ALA A 193 5.00 14.46 10.95
C ALA A 193 5.81 15.49 11.77
N ALA A 194 7.04 15.77 11.35
CA ALA A 194 7.88 16.79 11.98
C ALA A 194 7.26 18.19 12.04
N THR A 195 6.31 18.46 11.14
CA THR A 195 5.53 19.71 11.09
C THR A 195 4.27 19.67 11.98
N ARG A 196 4.13 18.69 12.87
CA ARG A 196 2.97 18.45 13.73
C ARG A 196 1.65 18.19 12.96
N ARG A 197 1.72 17.80 11.70
CA ARG A 197 0.54 17.37 10.94
C ARG A 197 0.25 15.89 11.24
N TRP A 198 -1.01 15.50 11.08
CA TRP A 198 -1.35 14.09 11.06
C TRP A 198 -0.58 13.38 9.96
N SER A 199 -0.06 12.23 10.27
CA SER A 199 0.44 11.29 9.27
C SER A 199 -0.52 10.11 9.13
N SER A 200 -0.34 9.33 8.07
CA SER A 200 -1.19 8.20 7.77
C SER A 200 -0.32 6.95 7.62
N THR A 201 -0.74 5.85 8.23
CA THR A 201 -0.03 4.57 8.21
C THR A 201 -0.70 3.56 7.29
N GLY A 202 -0.02 2.46 7.00
CA GLY A 202 -0.58 1.34 6.23
C GLY A 202 -0.94 1.71 4.81
N ALA A 203 -2.22 1.76 4.48
CA ALA A 203 -2.69 2.13 3.14
C ALA A 203 -2.45 3.62 2.80
N ASN A 204 -2.05 4.41 3.78
CA ASN A 204 -1.74 5.83 3.65
C ASN A 204 -2.83 6.60 2.90
N VAL A 205 -4.03 6.63 3.48
CA VAL A 205 -5.22 7.21 2.86
C VAL A 205 -5.11 8.72 2.66
N ALA A 206 -4.32 9.42 3.49
CA ALA A 206 -4.08 10.85 3.34
C ALA A 206 -3.33 11.19 2.05
N ASN A 207 -2.60 10.21 1.47
CA ASN A 207 -1.86 10.36 0.23
C ASN A 207 -2.52 9.59 -0.93
N LEU A 208 -3.84 9.52 -0.98
CA LEU A 208 -4.52 9.01 -2.16
C LEU A 208 -4.32 9.98 -3.32
N PRO A 209 -4.19 9.47 -4.57
CA PRO A 209 -4.08 10.31 -5.74
C PRO A 209 -5.28 11.27 -5.83
N ARG A 210 -5.02 12.51 -6.16
CA ARG A 210 -6.10 13.45 -6.49
C ARG A 210 -6.74 13.02 -7.81
N PRO A 211 -8.07 13.12 -7.95
CA PRO A 211 -8.70 12.92 -9.25
C PRO A 211 -8.10 13.91 -10.26
N ARG A 212 -7.96 13.48 -11.51
CA ARG A 212 -7.53 14.37 -12.58
C ARG A 212 -8.55 15.52 -12.72
N LYS A 213 -8.07 16.73 -13.04
CA LYS A 213 -8.95 17.91 -13.20
C LYS A 213 -10.08 17.67 -14.20
N GLU A 214 -9.80 16.90 -15.25
CA GLU A 214 -10.76 16.49 -16.27
C GLU A 214 -11.98 15.75 -15.69
N TYR A 215 -11.78 14.91 -14.66
CA TYR A 215 -12.88 14.20 -13.99
C TYR A 215 -13.73 15.14 -13.14
N GLY A 216 -13.12 16.15 -12.51
CA GLY A 216 -13.85 17.19 -11.77
C GLY A 216 -14.76 17.98 -12.70
N ALA A 217 -14.24 18.43 -13.84
CA ALA A 217 -15.02 19.16 -14.83
C ALA A 217 -16.17 18.31 -15.39
N LEU A 218 -15.93 17.04 -15.73
CA LEU A 218 -16.96 16.11 -16.20
C LEU A 218 -18.05 15.85 -15.14
N GLN A 219 -17.68 15.85 -13.86
CA GLN A 219 -18.63 15.69 -12.76
C GLN A 219 -19.49 16.95 -12.59
N GLU A 220 -18.89 18.13 -12.65
CA GLU A 220 -19.57 19.42 -12.57
C GLU A 220 -20.51 19.63 -13.75
N GLU A 221 -20.16 19.16 -14.95
CA GLU A 221 -20.99 19.18 -16.15
C GLU A 221 -22.06 18.07 -16.16
N GLY A 222 -22.16 17.24 -15.11
CA GLY A 222 -23.10 16.13 -15.05
C GLY A 222 -22.79 14.97 -16.02
N LYS A 223 -21.67 15.04 -16.73
CA LYS A 223 -21.22 13.99 -17.67
C LYS A 223 -20.57 12.80 -17.01
N LEU A 224 -20.06 12.98 -15.77
CA LEU A 224 -19.46 11.92 -14.97
C LEU A 224 -20.36 11.65 -13.76
N ASP A 225 -21.16 10.60 -13.85
CA ASP A 225 -21.89 10.08 -12.70
C ASP A 225 -20.98 9.11 -11.92
N MET A 226 -20.63 9.48 -10.68
CA MET A 226 -19.88 8.60 -9.78
C MET A 226 -20.55 7.24 -9.58
N GLY A 227 -21.88 7.19 -9.62
CA GLY A 227 -22.63 5.94 -9.59
C GLY A 227 -22.41 5.09 -10.84
N VAL A 228 -22.25 5.70 -12.02
CA VAL A 228 -21.86 5.01 -13.26
C VAL A 228 -20.45 4.50 -13.16
N MET A 229 -19.50 5.29 -12.65
CA MET A 229 -18.12 4.83 -12.40
C MET A 229 -18.09 3.64 -11.45
N PHE A 230 -18.79 3.71 -10.31
CA PHE A 230 -18.84 2.60 -9.37
C PHE A 230 -19.53 1.36 -9.97
N ARG A 231 -20.53 1.53 -10.82
CA ARG A 231 -21.16 0.42 -11.57
C ARG A 231 -20.17 -0.18 -12.57
N ALA A 232 -19.42 0.65 -13.30
CA ALA A 232 -18.41 0.18 -14.25
C ALA A 232 -17.28 -0.57 -13.56
N PHE A 233 -16.80 -0.11 -12.40
CA PHE A 233 -15.87 -0.87 -11.55
C PHE A 233 -16.44 -2.23 -11.12
N ARG A 234 -17.75 -2.31 -10.85
CA ARG A 234 -18.42 -3.57 -10.51
C ARG A 234 -18.56 -4.52 -11.70
N THR A 235 -18.72 -4.00 -12.91
CA THR A 235 -18.85 -4.79 -14.14
C THR A 235 -17.53 -5.19 -14.79
N GLU A 236 -16.40 -4.82 -14.18
CA GLU A 236 -15.05 -5.18 -14.62
C GLU A 236 -14.72 -4.78 -16.08
N SER A 237 -15.24 -3.66 -16.56
CA SER A 237 -14.93 -3.16 -17.90
C SER A 237 -13.50 -2.62 -18.00
N PRO A 238 -12.65 -3.14 -18.91
CA PRO A 238 -11.26 -2.71 -19.06
C PRO A 238 -11.09 -1.29 -19.63
N GLU A 239 -12.11 -0.73 -20.23
CA GLU A 239 -12.06 0.57 -20.91
C GLU A 239 -11.74 1.74 -19.96
N TRP A 240 -12.09 1.60 -18.68
CA TRP A 240 -11.86 2.61 -17.65
C TRP A 240 -10.41 2.71 -17.15
N LEU A 241 -9.58 1.73 -17.47
CA LEU A 241 -8.16 1.75 -17.07
C LEU A 241 -7.29 2.57 -18.01
N ARG A 242 -7.80 2.90 -19.19
CA ARG A 242 -7.09 3.69 -20.21
C ARG A 242 -7.44 5.18 -20.19
N MET A 243 -8.45 5.56 -19.39
CA MET A 243 -8.80 6.95 -19.08
C MET A 243 -8.04 7.40 -17.83
#